data_e7b24b5533db82c2d8917ad456e817c1
#
_entry.id   e7b24b5533db82c2d8917ad456e817c1
#
_cell.length_a   1.000
_cell.length_b   1.000
_cell.length_c   1.000
_cell.angle_alpha   90.00
_cell.angle_beta   90.00
_cell.angle_gamma   90.00
#
_symmetry.space_group_name_H-M   'P 1'
#
loop_
_entity.id
_entity.type
_entity.pdbx_description
1 polymer ?
#
loop_
_entity_poly.entity_id
_entity_poly.type
_entity_poly.pdbx_seq_one_letter_code
_entity_poly.pdbx_strand_id
1 'polypeptide(L)'
;TNKKEYFYQSELSYPSYRVNYGARHIDHSQFGHFTSGNIGLSVLSDNDVYSFNITRSLRPADATDLYGYGGIPTLKPEESFSYEFGIKRYVNKNTFLRGTVFKTKIKNLIEADINSELYISDSLITGLELRAQTIVHPFKYDIGYTYMIPKDTKNNQPLAKRSKHKLNADLIYKINQDSDFRLNILAEGTRKVSSFADLNLGSYYIANANYRTKLDQGTITLSMKNIFDRPYRTSHNFNTLDRSFFATYSLNY
;
A
#
# COMPACT_ATOMS: atom_id res chain seq x y z
N THR A 1 15.39 17.48 17.20
CA THR A 1 16.13 16.25 16.85
C THR A 1 16.95 16.51 15.59
N ASN A 2 18.24 16.16 15.62
CA ASN A 2 19.13 16.19 14.47
C ASN A 2 19.18 14.78 13.85
N LYS A 3 19.13 14.75 12.50
CA LYS A 3 19.19 13.54 11.73
C LYS A 3 20.14 13.73 10.55
N LYS A 4 21.08 12.80 10.38
CA LYS A 4 21.95 12.73 9.18
C LYS A 4 21.67 11.41 8.49
N GLU A 5 21.59 11.45 7.17
CA GLU A 5 21.32 10.28 6.34
C GLU A 5 22.33 10.18 5.21
N TYR A 6 22.81 8.98 5.00
CA TYR A 6 23.66 8.61 3.87
C TYR A 6 23.00 7.44 3.17
N PHE A 7 22.86 7.52 1.87
CA PHE A 7 22.26 6.42 1.11
C PHE A 7 23.04 6.14 -0.17
N TYR A 8 22.98 4.88 -0.55
CA TYR A 8 23.50 4.38 -1.82
C TYR A 8 22.47 3.44 -2.43
N GLN A 9 22.24 3.55 -3.73
CA GLN A 9 21.38 2.67 -4.49
C GLN A 9 21.98 2.42 -5.86
N SER A 10 21.89 1.18 -6.35
CA SER A 10 22.36 0.79 -7.66
C SER A 10 21.50 -0.31 -8.26
N GLU A 11 21.48 -0.38 -9.58
CA GLU A 11 20.93 -1.46 -10.36
C GLU A 11 21.95 -1.95 -11.38
N LEU A 12 22.15 -3.26 -11.41
CA LEU A 12 22.92 -3.95 -12.43
C LEU A 12 21.92 -4.67 -13.36
N SER A 13 21.92 -4.28 -14.62
CA SER A 13 21.01 -4.83 -15.62
C SER A 13 21.78 -5.62 -16.68
N TYR A 14 21.40 -6.90 -16.83
CA TYR A 14 21.90 -7.82 -17.84
C TYR A 14 20.72 -8.30 -18.70
N PRO A 15 20.97 -8.89 -19.89
CA PRO A 15 19.89 -9.35 -20.77
C PRO A 15 18.89 -10.31 -20.11
N SER A 16 19.35 -11.21 -19.23
CA SER A 16 18.55 -12.26 -18.60
C SER A 16 18.24 -12.03 -17.12
N TYR A 17 18.88 -11.06 -16.46
CA TYR A 17 18.61 -10.78 -15.05
C TYR A 17 18.93 -9.33 -14.67
N ARG A 18 18.35 -8.87 -13.58
CA ARG A 18 18.62 -7.58 -12.94
C ARG A 18 18.84 -7.79 -11.46
N VAL A 19 19.83 -7.08 -10.93
CA VAL A 19 20.09 -7.03 -9.48
C VAL A 19 19.95 -5.59 -9.05
N ASN A 20 19.06 -5.31 -8.11
CA ASN A 20 18.96 -4.02 -7.44
C ASN A 20 19.41 -4.17 -5.99
N TYR A 21 20.11 -3.19 -5.48
CA TYR A 21 20.50 -3.15 -4.08
C TYR A 21 20.66 -1.72 -3.61
N GLY A 22 20.40 -1.52 -2.31
CA GLY A 22 20.55 -0.22 -1.70
C GLY A 22 20.71 -0.33 -0.20
N ALA A 23 21.37 0.66 0.35
CA ALA A 23 21.54 0.82 1.79
C ALA A 23 21.37 2.29 2.18
N ARG A 24 20.77 2.52 3.36
CA ARG A 24 20.66 3.83 3.98
C ARG A 24 21.13 3.73 5.41
N HIS A 25 22.12 4.53 5.76
CA HIS A 25 22.60 4.70 7.12
C HIS A 25 22.05 5.98 7.70
N ILE A 26 21.49 5.90 8.91
CA ILE A 26 20.86 7.04 9.59
C ILE A 26 21.56 7.19 10.95
N ASP A 27 22.02 8.40 11.20
CA ASP A 27 22.49 8.87 12.49
C ASP A 27 21.44 9.82 13.08
N HIS A 28 20.78 9.37 14.14
CA HIS A 28 19.67 10.08 14.76
C HIS A 28 20.02 10.42 16.22
N SER A 29 19.92 11.70 16.59
CA SER A 29 20.34 12.19 17.90
C SER A 29 19.66 11.51 19.10
N GLN A 30 18.45 10.96 18.90
CA GLN A 30 17.67 10.30 19.96
C GLN A 30 17.75 8.77 19.90
N PHE A 31 17.78 8.19 18.70
CA PHE A 31 17.68 6.74 18.50
C PHE A 31 19.02 6.08 18.14
N GLY A 32 20.11 6.88 18.01
CA GLY A 32 21.43 6.37 17.63
C GLY A 32 21.52 6.03 16.15
N HIS A 33 22.37 5.05 15.84
CA HIS A 33 22.70 4.68 14.47
C HIS A 33 21.89 3.45 14.02
N PHE A 34 21.37 3.47 12.81
CA PHE A 34 20.72 2.31 12.23
C PHE A 34 20.85 2.29 10.70
N THR A 35 20.82 1.08 10.13
CA THR A 35 20.93 0.88 8.69
C THR A 35 19.73 0.11 8.17
N SER A 36 19.08 0.65 7.17
CA SER A 36 18.07 -0.03 6.34
C SER A 36 18.66 -0.39 4.99
N GLY A 37 18.03 -1.28 4.24
CA GLY A 37 18.50 -1.64 2.91
C GLY A 37 17.63 -2.68 2.24
N ASN A 38 17.90 -2.90 0.97
CA ASN A 38 17.23 -3.89 0.15
C ASN A 38 18.20 -4.56 -0.81
N ILE A 39 17.87 -5.79 -1.17
CA ILE A 39 18.45 -6.50 -2.30
C ILE A 39 17.34 -7.19 -3.05
N GLY A 40 17.35 -7.08 -4.38
CA GLY A 40 16.39 -7.73 -5.26
C GLY A 40 17.08 -8.36 -6.45
N LEU A 41 16.58 -9.52 -6.86
CA LEU A 41 16.95 -10.23 -8.06
C LEU A 41 15.71 -10.39 -8.92
N SER A 42 15.81 -10.03 -10.21
CA SER A 42 14.80 -10.35 -11.22
C SER A 42 15.43 -11.17 -12.33
N VAL A 43 14.86 -12.31 -12.64
CA VAL A 43 15.25 -13.16 -13.76
C VAL A 43 14.23 -13.00 -14.86
N LEU A 44 14.71 -12.70 -16.06
CA LEU A 44 13.91 -12.44 -17.26
C LEU A 44 13.95 -13.69 -18.14
N SER A 45 12.80 -14.21 -18.50
CA SER A 45 12.65 -15.36 -19.38
C SER A 45 11.51 -15.05 -20.34
N ASP A 46 11.75 -15.09 -21.64
CA ASP A 46 10.77 -14.79 -22.72
C ASP A 46 9.57 -13.91 -22.31
N ASN A 47 8.55 -14.56 -21.76
CA ASN A 47 7.29 -13.93 -21.33
C ASN A 47 7.17 -13.78 -19.81
N ASP A 48 8.13 -14.26 -19.04
CA ASP A 48 8.08 -14.30 -17.57
C ASP A 48 9.15 -13.45 -16.91
N VAL A 49 8.82 -12.83 -15.79
CA VAL A 49 9.76 -12.20 -14.88
C VAL A 49 9.58 -12.80 -13.50
N TYR A 50 10.60 -13.46 -13.02
CA TYR A 50 10.68 -13.98 -11.65
C TYR A 50 11.41 -12.96 -10.80
N SER A 51 10.86 -12.58 -9.67
CA SER A 51 11.47 -11.58 -8.77
C SER A 51 11.57 -12.12 -7.35
N PHE A 52 12.69 -11.82 -6.71
CA PHE A 52 12.91 -12.08 -5.29
C PHE A 52 13.46 -10.83 -4.65
N ASN A 53 12.87 -10.39 -3.52
CA ASN A 53 13.30 -9.21 -2.80
C ASN A 53 13.42 -9.51 -1.30
N ILE A 54 14.48 -8.96 -0.70
CA ILE A 54 14.66 -8.88 0.74
C ILE A 54 14.81 -7.41 1.10
N THR A 55 14.05 -6.95 2.08
CA THR A 55 14.10 -5.55 2.54
C THR A 55 14.15 -5.51 4.06
N ARG A 56 15.08 -4.72 4.60
CA ARG A 56 15.12 -4.29 5.98
C ARG A 56 14.76 -2.82 6.06
N SER A 57 13.74 -2.47 6.85
CA SER A 57 13.33 -1.08 7.06
C SER A 57 13.27 -0.75 8.54
N LEU A 58 13.46 0.52 8.87
CA LEU A 58 13.34 1.04 10.23
C LEU A 58 12.46 2.29 10.20
N ARG A 59 11.57 2.39 11.19
CA ARG A 59 10.73 3.57 11.44
C ARG A 59 11.00 4.06 12.86
N PRO A 60 11.70 5.20 13.05
CA PRO A 60 11.77 5.85 14.36
C PRO A 60 10.37 6.24 14.83
N ALA A 61 10.13 6.19 16.13
CA ALA A 61 8.93 6.75 16.73
C ALA A 61 8.87 8.26 16.44
N ASP A 62 7.71 8.79 16.13
CA ASP A 62 7.54 10.21 15.89
C ASP A 62 7.27 10.99 17.20
N ALA A 63 7.14 12.32 17.09
CA ALA A 63 6.92 13.17 18.27
C ALA A 63 5.58 12.87 18.97
N THR A 64 4.56 12.45 18.22
CA THR A 64 3.28 12.07 18.78
C THR A 64 3.38 10.74 19.53
N ASP A 65 4.08 9.76 18.95
CA ASP A 65 4.34 8.47 19.58
C ASP A 65 5.10 8.64 20.93
N LEU A 66 6.01 9.61 21.03
CA LEU A 66 6.87 9.81 22.19
C LEU A 66 6.25 10.72 23.25
N TYR A 67 5.62 11.80 22.84
CA TYR A 67 5.25 12.92 23.72
C TYR A 67 3.78 13.36 23.57
N GLY A 68 3.01 12.74 22.67
CA GLY A 68 1.57 12.99 22.51
C GLY A 68 0.76 12.40 23.66
N TYR A 69 -0.57 12.51 23.56
CA TYR A 69 -1.48 11.88 24.51
C TYR A 69 -1.26 10.36 24.52
N GLY A 70 -1.00 9.77 25.67
CA GLY A 70 -0.65 8.34 25.78
C GLY A 70 0.73 7.98 25.21
N GLY A 71 1.59 8.96 24.90
CA GLY A 71 2.93 8.77 24.34
C GLY A 71 3.89 8.09 25.29
N ILE A 72 4.86 7.35 24.73
CA ILE A 72 5.88 6.60 25.49
C ILE A 72 7.27 7.10 25.09
N PRO A 73 7.95 7.93 25.93
CA PRO A 73 9.25 8.53 25.58
C PRO A 73 10.39 7.53 25.33
N THR A 74 10.23 6.28 25.81
CA THR A 74 11.26 5.23 25.75
C THR A 74 11.08 4.26 24.57
N LEU A 75 10.20 4.58 23.61
CA LEU A 75 9.96 3.75 22.43
C LEU A 75 11.25 3.52 21.64
N LYS A 76 11.45 2.30 21.20
CA LYS A 76 12.48 1.92 20.23
C LYS A 76 11.94 2.06 18.81
N PRO A 77 12.79 2.27 17.80
CA PRO A 77 12.36 2.22 16.41
C PRO A 77 11.72 0.87 16.06
N GLU A 78 10.69 0.92 15.21
CA GLU A 78 10.16 -0.29 14.57
C GLU A 78 11.20 -0.81 13.59
N GLU A 79 11.40 -2.12 13.57
CA GLU A 79 12.27 -2.79 12.61
C GLU A 79 11.46 -3.83 11.82
N SER A 80 11.48 -3.74 10.50
CA SER A 80 10.81 -4.71 9.63
C SER A 80 11.78 -5.44 8.70
N PHE A 81 11.52 -6.73 8.51
CA PHE A 81 12.13 -7.59 7.50
C PHE A 81 11.06 -8.15 6.60
N SER A 82 11.17 -7.87 5.30
CA SER A 82 10.27 -8.38 4.28
C SER A 82 10.99 -9.29 3.30
N TYR A 83 10.33 -10.39 2.95
CA TYR A 83 10.72 -11.32 1.90
C TYR A 83 9.57 -11.42 0.91
N GLU A 84 9.87 -11.26 -0.38
CA GLU A 84 8.90 -11.30 -1.45
C GLU A 84 9.39 -12.19 -2.58
N PHE A 85 8.51 -13.03 -3.10
CA PHE A 85 8.72 -13.76 -4.33
C PHE A 85 7.55 -13.50 -5.27
N GLY A 86 7.84 -13.03 -6.49
CA GLY A 86 6.86 -12.67 -7.49
C GLY A 86 7.11 -13.33 -8.83
N ILE A 87 6.02 -13.62 -9.53
CA ILE A 87 6.03 -14.04 -10.93
C ILE A 87 5.12 -13.08 -11.70
N LYS A 88 5.63 -12.49 -12.76
CA LYS A 88 4.87 -11.71 -13.72
C LYS A 88 4.96 -12.38 -15.08
N ARG A 89 3.81 -12.74 -15.65
CA ARG A 89 3.70 -13.32 -16.99
C ARG A 89 3.06 -12.33 -17.96
N TYR A 90 3.71 -12.07 -19.06
CA TYR A 90 3.15 -11.37 -20.19
C TYR A 90 2.44 -12.38 -21.10
N VAL A 91 1.11 -12.40 -21.05
CA VAL A 91 0.29 -13.27 -21.91
C VAL A 91 0.39 -12.81 -23.37
N ASN A 92 0.43 -11.50 -23.56
CA ASN A 92 0.68 -10.81 -24.83
C ASN A 92 1.14 -9.35 -24.55
N LYS A 93 1.33 -8.54 -25.60
CA LYS A 93 1.77 -7.12 -25.47
C LYS A 93 0.85 -6.25 -24.61
N ASN A 94 -0.42 -6.63 -24.51
CA ASN A 94 -1.46 -5.84 -23.86
C ASN A 94 -1.89 -6.43 -22.52
N THR A 95 -1.48 -7.66 -22.20
CA THR A 95 -2.00 -8.41 -21.03
C THR A 95 -0.85 -8.96 -20.21
N PHE A 96 -0.87 -8.69 -18.91
CA PHE A 96 -0.02 -9.39 -17.94
C PHE A 96 -0.81 -9.86 -16.72
N LEU A 97 -0.31 -10.92 -16.13
CA LEU A 97 -0.72 -11.44 -14.82
C LEU A 97 0.49 -11.36 -13.88
N ARG A 98 0.27 -10.99 -12.64
CA ARG A 98 1.32 -11.00 -11.60
C ARG A 98 0.77 -11.66 -10.34
N GLY A 99 1.55 -12.55 -9.76
CA GLY A 99 1.35 -13.11 -8.43
C GLY A 99 2.58 -12.82 -7.57
N THR A 100 2.39 -12.41 -6.32
CA THR A 100 3.48 -12.17 -5.37
C THR A 100 3.09 -12.77 -4.03
N VAL A 101 3.94 -13.63 -3.46
CA VAL A 101 3.83 -14.07 -2.07
C VAL A 101 4.80 -13.28 -1.23
N PHE A 102 4.39 -12.91 -0.03
CA PHE A 102 5.22 -12.10 0.85
C PHE A 102 5.14 -12.53 2.31
N LYS A 103 6.20 -12.22 3.04
CA LYS A 103 6.30 -12.42 4.49
C LYS A 103 7.04 -11.25 5.09
N THR A 104 6.38 -10.50 5.98
CA THR A 104 6.94 -9.37 6.70
C THR A 104 6.89 -9.63 8.20
N LYS A 105 8.05 -9.53 8.86
CA LYS A 105 8.17 -9.51 10.33
C LYS A 105 8.43 -8.08 10.76
N ILE A 106 7.72 -7.60 11.77
CA ILE A 106 7.95 -6.28 12.36
C ILE A 106 8.18 -6.47 13.86
N LYS A 107 9.29 -5.95 14.37
CA LYS A 107 9.60 -5.86 15.80
C LYS A 107 9.31 -4.46 16.30
N ASN A 108 8.92 -4.35 17.56
CA ASN A 108 8.57 -3.09 18.23
C ASN A 108 7.47 -2.32 17.47
N LEU A 109 6.52 -2.99 16.85
CA LEU A 109 5.41 -2.33 16.15
C LEU A 109 4.64 -1.46 17.14
N ILE A 110 4.54 -0.18 16.85
CA ILE A 110 3.81 0.81 17.66
C ILE A 110 2.37 0.85 17.17
N GLU A 111 1.45 0.44 18.04
CA GLU A 111 0.02 0.45 17.76
C GLU A 111 -0.73 1.23 18.84
N ALA A 112 -1.90 1.77 18.52
CA ALA A 112 -2.79 2.39 19.47
C ALA A 112 -4.04 1.54 19.66
N ASP A 113 -4.49 1.41 20.88
CA ASP A 113 -5.76 0.78 21.23
C ASP A 113 -6.96 1.68 20.90
N ILE A 114 -8.15 1.27 21.35
CA ILE A 114 -9.41 2.02 21.12
C ILE A 114 -9.43 3.36 21.88
N ASN A 115 -8.66 3.49 22.97
CA ASN A 115 -8.57 4.69 23.81
C ASN A 115 -7.39 5.59 23.39
N SER A 116 -6.71 5.26 22.29
CA SER A 116 -5.48 5.90 21.83
C SER A 116 -4.27 5.68 22.75
N GLU A 117 -4.32 4.70 23.65
CA GLU A 117 -3.17 4.29 24.43
C GLU A 117 -2.22 3.45 23.58
N LEU A 118 -0.93 3.82 23.57
CA LEU A 118 0.08 3.12 22.77
C LEU A 118 0.49 1.81 23.43
N TYR A 119 0.69 0.81 22.59
CA TYR A 119 1.30 -0.46 23.00
C TYR A 119 2.28 -0.96 21.94
N ILE A 120 3.21 -1.80 22.37
CA ILE A 120 4.26 -2.36 21.52
C ILE A 120 3.97 -3.83 21.27
N SER A 121 3.94 -4.20 20.01
CA SER A 121 3.73 -5.56 19.53
C SER A 121 4.87 -6.00 18.62
N ASP A 122 5.00 -7.30 18.43
CA ASP A 122 5.74 -7.91 17.35
C ASP A 122 4.76 -8.54 16.36
N SER A 123 4.99 -8.40 15.07
CA SER A 123 4.04 -8.88 14.09
C SER A 123 4.64 -9.75 12.99
N LEU A 124 3.79 -10.60 12.46
CA LEU A 124 4.04 -11.39 11.27
C LEU A 124 2.87 -11.20 10.30
N ILE A 125 3.18 -10.70 9.12
CA ILE A 125 2.21 -10.54 8.04
C ILE A 125 2.66 -11.43 6.88
N THR A 126 1.83 -12.40 6.51
CA THR A 126 2.05 -13.24 5.33
C THR A 126 0.90 -13.05 4.37
N GLY A 127 1.15 -13.13 3.08
CA GLY A 127 0.08 -12.92 2.13
C GLY A 127 0.43 -13.24 0.68
N LEU A 128 -0.57 -13.01 -0.14
CA LEU A 128 -0.56 -13.17 -1.58
C LEU A 128 -1.17 -11.92 -2.21
N GLU A 129 -0.49 -11.39 -3.21
CA GLU A 129 -1.02 -10.35 -4.08
C GLU A 129 -1.17 -10.90 -5.49
N LEU A 130 -2.32 -10.66 -6.10
CA LEU A 130 -2.61 -10.98 -7.49
C LEU A 130 -2.94 -9.70 -8.23
N ARG A 131 -2.43 -9.54 -9.44
CA ARG A 131 -2.79 -8.44 -10.33
C ARG A 131 -2.92 -8.93 -11.75
N ALA A 132 -3.99 -8.51 -12.41
CA ALA A 132 -4.23 -8.71 -13.82
C ALA A 132 -4.44 -7.35 -14.50
N GLN A 133 -3.74 -7.10 -15.59
CA GLN A 133 -3.99 -5.94 -16.45
C GLN A 133 -4.17 -6.41 -17.88
N THR A 134 -5.18 -5.85 -18.55
CA THR A 134 -5.35 -6.07 -20.00
C THR A 134 -5.88 -4.81 -20.68
N ILE A 135 -5.45 -4.62 -21.93
CA ILE A 135 -5.92 -3.54 -22.79
C ILE A 135 -6.60 -4.20 -24.01
N VAL A 136 -7.91 -4.03 -24.10
CA VAL A 136 -8.74 -4.43 -25.22
C VAL A 136 -9.45 -3.16 -25.69
N HIS A 137 -8.81 -2.47 -26.63
CA HIS A 137 -9.29 -1.15 -27.11
C HIS A 137 -10.82 -1.17 -27.39
N PRO A 138 -11.58 -0.17 -26.88
CA PRO A 138 -11.14 1.05 -26.19
C PRO A 138 -11.02 0.93 -24.66
N PHE A 139 -11.01 -0.29 -24.11
CA PHE A 139 -11.02 -0.54 -22.68
C PHE A 139 -9.63 -0.93 -22.16
N LYS A 140 -9.33 -0.46 -20.92
CA LYS A 140 -8.23 -0.97 -20.09
C LYS A 140 -8.80 -1.43 -18.76
N TYR A 141 -8.48 -2.65 -18.38
CA TYR A 141 -8.81 -3.27 -17.09
C TYR A 141 -7.56 -3.42 -16.25
N ASP A 142 -7.65 -3.11 -14.96
CA ASP A 142 -6.58 -3.34 -13.99
C ASP A 142 -7.23 -3.81 -12.69
N ILE A 143 -6.96 -5.04 -12.30
CA ILE A 143 -7.58 -5.68 -11.13
C ILE A 143 -6.48 -6.16 -10.22
N GLY A 144 -6.51 -5.73 -8.97
CA GLY A 144 -5.61 -6.16 -7.91
C GLY A 144 -6.38 -6.76 -6.74
N TYR A 145 -5.91 -7.90 -6.24
CA TYR A 145 -6.46 -8.56 -5.07
C TYR A 145 -5.33 -8.90 -4.10
N THR A 146 -5.51 -8.57 -2.83
CA THR A 146 -4.59 -8.92 -1.75
C THR A 146 -5.31 -9.79 -0.72
N TYR A 147 -4.69 -10.91 -0.40
CA TYR A 147 -5.01 -11.73 0.76
C TYR A 147 -3.84 -11.70 1.73
N MET A 148 -4.09 -11.39 3.01
CA MET A 148 -3.04 -11.40 4.02
C MET A 148 -3.55 -11.94 5.36
N ILE A 149 -2.62 -12.49 6.14
CA ILE A 149 -2.83 -12.96 7.52
C ILE A 149 -1.96 -12.07 8.41
N PRO A 150 -2.49 -10.94 8.90
CA PRO A 150 -1.79 -10.05 9.81
C PRO A 150 -1.93 -10.55 11.25
N LYS A 151 -0.82 -10.92 11.88
CA LYS A 151 -0.80 -11.51 13.23
C LYS A 151 0.12 -10.72 14.16
N ASP A 152 -0.40 -10.33 15.33
CA ASP A 152 0.40 -9.98 16.49
C ASP A 152 0.98 -11.28 17.07
N THR A 153 2.28 -11.45 17.00
CA THR A 153 2.94 -12.69 17.45
C THR A 153 3.20 -12.70 18.94
N LYS A 154 3.18 -11.53 19.58
CA LYS A 154 3.40 -11.39 21.01
C LYS A 154 2.15 -11.78 21.81
N ASN A 155 0.98 -11.35 21.33
CA ASN A 155 -0.31 -11.60 21.98
C ASN A 155 -1.13 -12.70 21.31
N ASN A 156 -0.64 -13.27 20.20
CA ASN A 156 -1.32 -14.31 19.41
C ASN A 156 -2.71 -13.87 18.88
N GLN A 157 -2.86 -12.60 18.54
CA GLN A 157 -4.11 -11.98 18.07
C GLN A 157 -3.98 -11.48 16.62
N PRO A 158 -5.08 -11.28 15.88
CA PRO A 158 -5.05 -10.54 14.62
C PRO A 158 -4.60 -9.09 14.87
N LEU A 159 -3.74 -8.55 14.00
CA LEU A 159 -3.40 -7.13 14.04
C LEU A 159 -4.62 -6.26 13.74
N ALA A 160 -4.74 -5.16 14.48
CA ALA A 160 -5.77 -4.17 14.28
C ALA A 160 -5.64 -3.44 12.92
N LYS A 161 -6.73 -2.84 12.46
CA LYS A 161 -6.80 -1.95 11.28
C LYS A 161 -6.34 -2.58 9.96
N ARG A 162 -6.15 -3.90 9.90
CA ARG A 162 -5.69 -4.64 8.71
C ARG A 162 -6.72 -5.68 8.29
N SER A 163 -7.25 -5.52 7.09
CA SER A 163 -8.20 -6.47 6.48
C SER A 163 -7.46 -7.67 5.89
N LYS A 164 -8.05 -8.86 6.00
CA LYS A 164 -7.52 -10.04 5.31
C LYS A 164 -7.71 -9.99 3.79
N HIS A 165 -8.71 -9.28 3.31
CA HIS A 165 -9.09 -9.24 1.89
C HIS A 165 -9.22 -7.80 1.42
N LYS A 166 -8.54 -7.47 0.32
CA LYS A 166 -8.69 -6.20 -0.38
C LYS A 166 -8.80 -6.46 -1.88
N LEU A 167 -9.73 -5.78 -2.52
CA LEU A 167 -9.89 -5.75 -3.97
C LEU A 167 -9.86 -4.31 -4.45
N ASN A 168 -9.11 -4.06 -5.50
CA ASN A 168 -9.15 -2.82 -6.26
C ASN A 168 -9.32 -3.16 -7.74
N ALA A 169 -10.31 -2.58 -8.41
CA ALA A 169 -10.56 -2.79 -9.81
C ALA A 169 -10.77 -1.46 -10.53
N ASP A 170 -10.02 -1.23 -11.58
CA ASP A 170 -10.13 -0.07 -12.46
C ASP A 170 -10.57 -0.51 -13.86
N LEU A 171 -11.59 0.16 -14.37
CA LEU A 171 -11.99 0.13 -15.77
C LEU A 171 -11.78 1.53 -16.34
N ILE A 172 -10.96 1.65 -17.38
CA ILE A 172 -10.79 2.90 -18.14
C ILE A 172 -11.33 2.67 -19.53
N TYR A 173 -12.27 3.52 -19.93
CA TYR A 173 -12.84 3.58 -21.28
C TYR A 173 -12.31 4.82 -21.99
N LYS A 174 -11.56 4.61 -23.07
CA LYS A 174 -11.08 5.66 -23.96
C LYS A 174 -12.20 6.04 -24.92
N ILE A 175 -12.83 7.20 -24.68
CA ILE A 175 -13.90 7.73 -25.51
C ILE A 175 -13.33 8.22 -26.86
N ASN A 176 -12.21 8.98 -26.77
CA ASN A 176 -11.41 9.46 -27.90
C ASN A 176 -9.97 9.74 -27.44
N GLN A 177 -9.17 10.47 -28.23
CA GLN A 177 -7.77 10.79 -27.89
C GLN A 177 -7.65 11.69 -26.66
N ASP A 178 -8.61 12.57 -26.43
CA ASP A 178 -8.59 13.60 -25.39
C ASP A 178 -9.45 13.26 -24.18
N SER A 179 -10.38 12.32 -24.32
CA SER A 179 -11.37 12.03 -23.28
C SER A 179 -11.35 10.57 -22.85
N ASP A 180 -11.43 10.36 -21.54
CA ASP A 180 -11.58 9.05 -20.94
C ASP A 180 -12.59 9.06 -19.77
N PHE A 181 -13.21 7.93 -19.57
CA PHE A 181 -14.04 7.62 -18.40
C PHE A 181 -13.37 6.52 -17.59
N ARG A 182 -13.28 6.69 -16.28
CA ARG A 182 -12.74 5.70 -15.36
C ARG A 182 -13.76 5.35 -14.30
N LEU A 183 -13.98 4.06 -14.11
CA LEU A 183 -14.69 3.48 -12.97
C LEU A 183 -13.68 2.77 -12.10
N ASN A 184 -13.69 3.08 -10.80
CA ASN A 184 -12.87 2.41 -9.79
C ASN A 184 -13.78 1.76 -8.75
N ILE A 185 -13.50 0.51 -8.40
CA ILE A 185 -14.15 -0.23 -7.32
C ILE A 185 -13.08 -0.60 -6.29
N LEU A 186 -13.31 -0.25 -5.04
CA LEU A 186 -12.52 -0.66 -3.89
C LEU A 186 -13.40 -1.47 -2.96
N ALA A 187 -12.96 -2.68 -2.59
CA ALA A 187 -13.61 -3.48 -1.56
C ALA A 187 -12.59 -3.89 -0.49
N GLU A 188 -13.00 -3.83 0.75
CA GLU A 188 -12.18 -4.19 1.90
C GLU A 188 -13.00 -5.03 2.89
N GLY A 189 -12.39 -6.13 3.34
CA GLY A 189 -12.99 -7.05 4.31
C GLY A 189 -13.05 -6.46 5.71
N THR A 190 -13.65 -7.21 6.62
CA THR A 190 -13.75 -6.87 8.05
C THR A 190 -12.36 -6.67 8.68
N ARG A 191 -12.25 -5.70 9.60
CA ARG A 191 -11.02 -5.37 10.32
C ARG A 191 -11.30 -5.23 11.80
N LYS A 192 -10.38 -5.65 12.66
CA LYS A 192 -10.42 -5.30 14.09
C LYS A 192 -10.10 -3.82 14.27
N VAL A 193 -10.80 -3.16 15.19
CA VAL A 193 -10.50 -1.78 15.60
C VAL A 193 -9.24 -1.75 16.45
N SER A 194 -9.11 -2.70 17.37
CA SER A 194 -7.98 -2.89 18.27
C SER A 194 -7.71 -4.39 18.43
N SER A 195 -6.46 -4.77 18.71
CA SER A 195 -6.11 -6.16 19.02
C SER A 195 -6.71 -6.65 20.34
N PHE A 196 -7.10 -5.75 21.23
CA PHE A 196 -7.60 -6.06 22.58
C PHE A 196 -9.12 -5.87 22.74
N ALA A 197 -9.79 -5.26 21.76
CA ALA A 197 -11.23 -5.08 21.80
C ALA A 197 -11.94 -6.02 20.83
N ASP A 198 -13.06 -6.58 21.25
CA ASP A 198 -13.94 -7.35 20.34
C ASP A 198 -14.87 -6.42 19.55
N LEU A 199 -14.24 -5.44 18.89
CA LEU A 199 -14.90 -4.46 18.05
C LEU A 199 -14.32 -4.53 16.65
N ASN A 200 -15.21 -4.68 15.66
CA ASN A 200 -14.85 -4.80 14.27
C ASN A 200 -15.43 -3.65 13.45
N LEU A 201 -14.65 -3.16 12.49
CA LEU A 201 -15.15 -2.39 11.36
C LEU A 201 -15.69 -3.37 10.32
N GLY A 202 -16.93 -3.17 9.88
CA GLY A 202 -17.55 -3.99 8.84
C GLY A 202 -16.80 -3.93 7.51
N SER A 203 -17.00 -4.95 6.70
CA SER A 203 -16.57 -4.93 5.31
C SER A 203 -17.34 -3.87 4.51
N TYR A 204 -16.70 -3.31 3.50
CA TYR A 204 -17.36 -2.36 2.61
C TYR A 204 -16.85 -2.49 1.18
N TYR A 205 -17.63 -1.95 0.25
CA TYR A 205 -17.17 -1.63 -1.08
C TYR A 205 -17.70 -0.25 -1.48
N ILE A 206 -16.89 0.48 -2.24
CA ILE A 206 -17.24 1.77 -2.83
C ILE A 206 -16.89 1.76 -4.30
N ALA A 207 -17.67 2.50 -5.07
CA ALA A 207 -17.37 2.74 -6.48
C ALA A 207 -17.22 4.25 -6.71
N ASN A 208 -16.26 4.62 -7.54
CA ASN A 208 -15.97 5.99 -7.92
C ASN A 208 -15.94 6.09 -9.44
N ALA A 209 -16.45 7.19 -10.00
CA ALA A 209 -16.37 7.49 -11.42
C ALA A 209 -15.62 8.79 -11.65
N ASN A 210 -14.85 8.85 -12.73
CA ASN A 210 -14.19 10.06 -13.18
C ASN A 210 -14.36 10.17 -14.70
N TYR A 211 -14.70 11.36 -15.15
CA TYR A 211 -14.63 11.75 -16.56
C TYR A 211 -13.54 12.79 -16.69
N ARG A 212 -12.62 12.58 -17.60
CA ARG A 212 -11.53 13.50 -17.89
C ARG A 212 -11.52 13.84 -19.36
N THR A 213 -11.35 15.13 -19.65
CA THR A 213 -11.17 15.61 -21.02
C THR A 213 -10.09 16.68 -21.09
N LYS A 214 -9.21 16.57 -22.09
CA LYS A 214 -8.21 17.59 -22.42
C LYS A 214 -8.84 18.66 -23.26
N LEU A 215 -8.47 19.89 -23.02
CA LEU A 215 -8.78 21.08 -23.77
C LEU A 215 -7.45 21.71 -24.23
N ASP A 216 -7.49 22.69 -25.13
CA ASP A 216 -6.29 23.37 -25.64
C ASP A 216 -5.43 23.96 -24.52
N GLN A 217 -6.05 24.53 -23.50
CA GLN A 217 -5.36 25.23 -22.41
C GLN A 217 -5.39 24.49 -21.09
N GLY A 218 -5.86 23.24 -21.02
CA GLY A 218 -5.93 22.55 -19.75
C GLY A 218 -6.68 21.22 -19.80
N THR A 219 -7.01 20.74 -18.63
CA THR A 219 -7.73 19.47 -18.45
C THR A 219 -8.86 19.65 -17.46
N ILE A 220 -10.07 19.25 -17.84
CA ILE A 220 -11.22 19.14 -16.92
C ILE A 220 -11.32 17.71 -16.43
N THR A 221 -11.51 17.57 -15.11
CA THR A 221 -11.84 16.30 -14.49
C THR A 221 -13.10 16.45 -13.64
N LEU A 222 -14.12 15.68 -13.95
CA LEU A 222 -15.34 15.55 -13.15
C LEU A 222 -15.28 14.23 -12.40
N SER A 223 -15.48 14.27 -11.09
CA SER A 223 -15.38 13.09 -10.24
C SER A 223 -16.63 12.91 -9.40
N MET A 224 -17.11 11.68 -9.33
CA MET A 224 -18.16 11.26 -8.40
C MET A 224 -17.60 10.17 -7.50
N LYS A 225 -17.53 10.43 -6.20
CA LYS A 225 -17.05 9.49 -5.19
C LYS A 225 -18.24 8.81 -4.52
N ASN A 226 -18.04 7.54 -4.12
CA ASN A 226 -19.05 6.74 -3.45
C ASN A 226 -20.40 6.78 -4.18
N ILE A 227 -20.41 6.35 -5.45
CA ILE A 227 -21.59 6.43 -6.38
C ILE A 227 -22.88 5.89 -5.74
N PHE A 228 -22.75 4.81 -4.96
CA PHE A 228 -23.89 4.11 -4.36
C PHE A 228 -24.32 4.70 -2.99
N ASP A 229 -23.68 5.79 -2.56
CA ASP A 229 -23.95 6.48 -1.29
C ASP A 229 -23.94 5.52 -0.09
N ARG A 230 -22.97 4.62 -0.08
CA ARG A 230 -22.85 3.62 0.97
C ARG A 230 -22.21 4.21 2.21
N PRO A 231 -22.81 4.05 3.40
CA PRO A 231 -22.11 4.34 4.64
C PRO A 231 -20.98 3.33 4.82
N TYR A 232 -19.78 3.82 5.06
CA TYR A 232 -18.61 2.99 5.36
C TYR A 232 -17.69 3.69 6.35
N ARG A 233 -16.79 2.94 6.96
CA ARG A 233 -15.80 3.49 7.89
C ARG A 233 -14.42 2.89 7.58
N THR A 234 -13.42 3.74 7.46
CA THR A 234 -12.01 3.33 7.33
C THR A 234 -11.31 3.26 8.67
N SER A 235 -11.79 4.03 9.65
CA SER A 235 -11.31 4.04 11.03
C SER A 235 -12.49 4.19 12.00
N HIS A 236 -12.30 3.72 13.23
CA HIS A 236 -13.30 3.89 14.30
C HIS A 236 -13.45 5.37 14.66
N ASN A 237 -14.65 5.82 14.91
CA ASN A 237 -15.02 7.21 15.24
C ASN A 237 -14.66 8.26 14.16
N PHE A 238 -14.31 7.86 12.96
CA PHE A 238 -14.12 8.78 11.84
C PHE A 238 -15.21 8.58 10.80
N ASN A 239 -15.81 9.68 10.38
CA ASN A 239 -16.76 9.68 9.27
C ASN A 239 -16.00 9.66 7.94
N THR A 240 -16.62 9.06 6.94
CA THR A 240 -16.17 9.10 5.56
C THR A 240 -17.14 9.97 4.73
N LEU A 241 -16.69 10.38 3.56
CA LEU A 241 -17.55 11.14 2.66
C LEU A 241 -18.65 10.24 2.12
N ASP A 242 -19.88 10.75 2.19
CA ASP A 242 -21.01 10.23 1.43
C ASP A 242 -20.78 10.47 -0.06
N ARG A 243 -21.79 10.21 -0.89
CA ARG A 243 -21.70 10.54 -2.31
C ARG A 243 -21.29 11.99 -2.51
N SER A 244 -20.20 12.20 -3.22
CA SER A 244 -19.61 13.52 -3.37
C SER A 244 -19.19 13.78 -4.80
N PHE A 245 -19.35 15.03 -5.25
CA PHE A 245 -19.01 15.48 -6.59
C PHE A 245 -17.89 16.49 -6.54
N PHE A 246 -16.95 16.39 -7.48
CA PHE A 246 -15.83 17.31 -7.61
C PHE A 246 -15.65 17.68 -9.08
N ALA A 247 -15.32 18.94 -9.32
CA ALA A 247 -14.87 19.43 -10.61
C ALA A 247 -13.49 20.08 -10.45
N THR A 248 -12.54 19.66 -11.26
CA THR A 248 -11.17 20.17 -11.24
C THR A 248 -10.81 20.65 -12.63
N TYR A 249 -10.26 21.85 -12.72
CA TYR A 249 -9.63 22.36 -13.94
C TYR A 249 -8.14 22.58 -13.69
N SER A 250 -7.31 21.93 -14.51
CA SER A 250 -5.84 22.03 -14.44
C SER A 250 -5.35 22.75 -15.69
N LEU A 251 -4.67 23.89 -15.50
CA LEU A 251 -4.05 24.66 -16.59
C LEU A 251 -2.73 24.00 -17.00
N ASN A 252 -2.48 23.97 -18.30
CA ASN A 252 -1.16 23.65 -18.85
C ASN A 252 -0.44 24.98 -19.14
N TYR A 253 0.72 25.16 -18.51
CA TYR A 253 1.61 26.30 -18.74
C TYR A 253 2.68 25.94 -19.76
#